data_70337832c27aab74160f1a08a86de06e
#
_entry.id   70337832c27aab74160f1a08a86de06e
#
_cell.length_a   1.000
_cell.length_b   1.000
_cell.length_c   1.000
_cell.angle_alpha   90.00
_cell.angle_beta   90.00
_cell.angle_gamma   90.00
#
_symmetry.space_group_name_H-M   'P 1'
#
loop_
_entity.id
_entity.type
_entity.pdbx_description
1 polymer ?
#
loop_
_entity_poly.entity_id
_entity_poly.type
_entity_poly.pdbx_seq_one_letter_code
_entity_poly.pdbx_strand_id
1 'polypeptide(L)'
;MREQANDLYNQQRFDEALPIYEQALGKADTDGRLKLRQDIIDCHLAVGHDHEARQMMLALMQDAASQGNRYVEAETKFALGEQLCQAGDKTAGYPYMHEAVGLMSQCKDSDAPYTLTFYHYRLMKRAAEDEDYPRAIAESKLTEQVWRTLSDTARAERLLRPALALRAYFYLKTDSTAKADETYRQWLQHLPCSIVEEYHINYYLTERGRYQEALDIYRRYEAYTLEKKGYWSMDEEEAKLNIADIHARMGDSAQALRLTKEAYAINDSMQVLLAMSNAQELEAVYQNQAKTEQISRLRLWVAVLAVLLAVFIGFALTLRIRTVRKRKDKTIAAVVRDMVESEKPKTEDGMAARFSSFDTAVNQGRLYAKPEVTRDVLVELMGTDSTTFSRIIREQSGCQNLNDYLNRKRIALACQLMQQHPNWTVETIAQDCGFQTVRTFNRVFKTVTDMTPTQYLDSLKKSESTSD
;
A
#
# COMPACT_ATOMS: atom_id res chain seq x y z
N MET A 1 -21.21 -6.11 22.38
CA MET A 1 -21.38 -5.94 20.92
C MET A 1 -20.93 -7.18 20.16
N ARG A 2 -19.67 -7.63 20.29
CA ARG A 2 -19.22 -8.85 19.60
C ARG A 2 -20.04 -10.09 20.00
N GLU A 3 -20.33 -10.28 21.29
CA GLU A 3 -21.18 -11.38 21.77
C GLU A 3 -22.59 -11.34 21.16
N GLN A 4 -23.20 -10.16 21.09
CA GLN A 4 -24.50 -9.97 20.44
C GLN A 4 -24.45 -10.33 18.94
N ALA A 5 -23.38 -9.94 18.25
CA ALA A 5 -23.18 -10.30 16.85
C ALA A 5 -22.96 -11.82 16.69
N ASN A 6 -22.18 -12.44 17.60
CA ASN A 6 -21.97 -13.88 17.62
C ASN A 6 -23.28 -14.65 17.83
N ASP A 7 -24.18 -14.14 18.69
CA ASP A 7 -25.49 -14.76 18.91
C ASP A 7 -26.34 -14.73 17.63
N LEU A 8 -26.34 -13.61 16.92
CA LEU A 8 -27.02 -13.49 15.62
C LEU A 8 -26.37 -14.38 14.54
N TYR A 9 -25.06 -14.41 14.50
CA TYR A 9 -24.32 -15.30 13.60
C TYR A 9 -24.69 -16.77 13.83
N ASN A 10 -24.71 -17.21 15.08
CA ASN A 10 -25.10 -18.56 15.47
C ASN A 10 -26.58 -18.89 15.13
N GLN A 11 -27.42 -17.87 15.07
CA GLN A 11 -28.82 -17.96 14.59
C GLN A 11 -28.93 -17.88 13.05
N GLN A 12 -27.81 -17.81 12.32
CA GLN A 12 -27.73 -17.64 10.86
C GLN A 12 -28.34 -16.31 10.35
N ARG A 13 -28.42 -15.31 11.20
CA ARG A 13 -28.90 -13.95 10.89
C ARG A 13 -27.71 -13.06 10.52
N PHE A 14 -27.02 -13.44 9.44
CA PHE A 14 -25.72 -12.85 9.05
C PHE A 14 -25.86 -11.38 8.66
N ASP A 15 -26.92 -11.01 7.95
CA ASP A 15 -27.21 -9.61 7.54
C ASP A 15 -27.40 -8.69 8.76
N GLU A 16 -27.89 -9.21 9.88
CA GLU A 16 -28.06 -8.46 11.11
C GLU A 16 -26.80 -8.48 11.99
N ALA A 17 -25.99 -9.53 11.90
CA ALA A 17 -24.74 -9.65 12.62
C ALA A 17 -23.65 -8.71 12.03
N LEU A 18 -23.58 -8.62 10.69
CA LEU A 18 -22.56 -7.87 9.97
C LEU A 18 -22.43 -6.40 10.42
N PRO A 19 -23.48 -5.56 10.46
CA PRO A 19 -23.34 -4.17 10.88
C PRO A 19 -22.91 -4.03 12.35
N ILE A 20 -23.19 -5.01 13.20
CA ILE A 20 -22.77 -4.99 14.60
C ILE A 20 -21.28 -5.32 14.74
N TYR A 21 -20.77 -6.26 13.94
CA TYR A 21 -19.34 -6.52 13.85
C TYR A 21 -18.55 -5.32 13.31
N GLU A 22 -19.05 -4.66 12.25
CA GLU A 22 -18.44 -3.44 11.71
C GLU A 22 -18.39 -2.30 12.73
N GLN A 23 -19.47 -2.10 13.49
CA GLN A 23 -19.48 -1.12 14.57
C GLN A 23 -18.51 -1.47 15.70
N ALA A 24 -18.37 -2.76 16.01
CA ALA A 24 -17.42 -3.25 17.02
C ALA A 24 -15.97 -3.04 16.56
N LEU A 25 -15.70 -3.23 15.26
CA LEU A 25 -14.39 -3.05 14.65
C LEU A 25 -13.83 -1.63 14.84
N GLY A 26 -14.71 -0.61 14.78
CA GLY A 26 -14.32 0.78 15.00
C GLY A 26 -13.84 1.09 16.42
N LYS A 27 -14.17 0.22 17.40
CA LYS A 27 -13.87 0.43 18.83
C LYS A 27 -12.83 -0.57 19.39
N ALA A 28 -12.41 -1.54 18.59
CA ALA A 28 -11.53 -2.60 19.02
C ALA A 28 -10.06 -2.16 19.06
N ASP A 29 -9.29 -2.77 19.98
CA ASP A 29 -7.83 -2.74 19.98
C ASP A 29 -7.24 -3.57 18.82
N THR A 30 -5.94 -3.58 18.71
CA THR A 30 -5.24 -4.21 17.56
C THR A 30 -5.56 -5.70 17.42
N ASP A 31 -5.52 -6.46 18.52
CA ASP A 31 -5.81 -7.89 18.53
C ASP A 31 -7.29 -8.21 18.28
N GLY A 32 -8.17 -7.44 18.90
CA GLY A 32 -9.61 -7.54 18.69
C GLY A 32 -10.03 -7.22 17.26
N ARG A 33 -9.30 -6.30 16.58
CA ARG A 33 -9.54 -5.97 15.17
C ARG A 33 -9.30 -7.14 14.24
N LEU A 34 -8.23 -7.91 14.42
CA LEU A 34 -7.95 -9.06 13.56
C LEU A 34 -9.07 -10.10 13.67
N LYS A 35 -9.51 -10.40 14.90
CA LYS A 35 -10.60 -11.36 15.14
C LYS A 35 -11.95 -10.88 14.60
N LEU A 36 -12.27 -9.60 14.78
CA LEU A 36 -13.52 -9.04 14.24
C LEU A 36 -13.53 -9.02 12.70
N ARG A 37 -12.38 -8.81 12.07
CA ARG A 37 -12.28 -8.91 10.60
C ARG A 37 -12.50 -10.33 10.11
N GLN A 38 -12.07 -11.35 10.85
CA GLN A 38 -12.44 -12.73 10.56
C GLN A 38 -13.95 -12.94 10.67
N ASP A 39 -14.58 -12.50 11.78
CA ASP A 39 -16.03 -12.62 11.96
C ASP A 39 -16.81 -11.93 10.81
N ILE A 40 -16.33 -10.77 10.33
CA ILE A 40 -16.92 -10.06 9.18
C ILE A 40 -16.73 -10.83 7.88
N ILE A 41 -15.55 -11.40 7.63
CA ILE A 41 -15.28 -12.24 6.47
C ILE A 41 -16.21 -13.46 6.46
N ASP A 42 -16.39 -14.11 7.60
CA ASP A 42 -17.29 -15.26 7.72
C ASP A 42 -18.74 -14.89 7.43
N CYS A 43 -19.20 -13.69 7.86
CA CYS A 43 -20.50 -13.18 7.50
C CYS A 43 -20.63 -12.96 5.99
N HIS A 44 -19.63 -12.32 5.35
CA HIS A 44 -19.65 -12.13 3.89
C HIS A 44 -19.71 -13.45 3.13
N LEU A 45 -18.92 -14.44 3.55
CA LEU A 45 -18.99 -15.79 2.95
C LEU A 45 -20.36 -16.45 3.15
N ALA A 46 -20.96 -16.28 4.34
CA ALA A 46 -22.25 -16.89 4.65
C ALA A 46 -23.42 -16.29 3.84
N VAL A 47 -23.30 -15.01 3.44
CA VAL A 47 -24.31 -14.34 2.56
C VAL A 47 -23.94 -14.40 1.07
N GLY A 48 -22.83 -15.05 0.70
CA GLY A 48 -22.41 -15.22 -0.70
C GLY A 48 -21.65 -14.02 -1.28
N HIS A 49 -21.15 -13.11 -0.46
CA HIS A 49 -20.31 -11.97 -0.89
C HIS A 49 -18.84 -12.40 -1.02
N ASP A 50 -18.59 -13.38 -1.88
CA ASP A 50 -17.28 -14.05 -2.01
C ASP A 50 -16.15 -13.10 -2.47
N HIS A 51 -16.48 -12.11 -3.30
CA HIS A 51 -15.49 -11.16 -3.79
C HIS A 51 -14.98 -10.24 -2.67
N GLU A 52 -15.89 -9.66 -1.91
CA GLU A 52 -15.57 -8.81 -0.75
C GLU A 52 -14.81 -9.62 0.32
N ALA A 53 -15.27 -10.84 0.60
CA ALA A 53 -14.60 -11.72 1.53
C ALA A 53 -13.15 -12.00 1.11
N ARG A 54 -12.89 -12.32 -0.16
CA ARG A 54 -11.53 -12.56 -0.68
C ARG A 54 -10.65 -11.31 -0.58
N GLN A 55 -11.17 -10.13 -0.89
CA GLN A 55 -10.41 -8.88 -0.74
C GLN A 55 -10.04 -8.62 0.74
N MET A 56 -11.00 -8.85 1.64
CA MET A 56 -10.77 -8.70 3.07
C MET A 56 -9.78 -9.74 3.61
N MET A 57 -9.84 -10.99 3.14
CA MET A 57 -8.85 -12.03 3.47
C MET A 57 -7.44 -11.63 3.08
N LEU A 58 -7.23 -11.12 1.85
CA LEU A 58 -5.91 -10.67 1.40
C LEU A 58 -5.35 -9.55 2.28
N ALA A 59 -6.18 -8.57 2.63
CA ALA A 59 -5.78 -7.48 3.51
C ALA A 59 -5.52 -7.96 4.95
N LEU A 60 -6.38 -8.86 5.49
CA LEU A 60 -6.20 -9.41 6.83
C LEU A 60 -4.92 -10.25 6.95
N MET A 61 -4.64 -11.07 5.94
CA MET A 61 -3.42 -11.89 5.87
C MET A 61 -2.15 -11.03 5.91
N GLN A 62 -2.11 -9.93 5.14
CA GLN A 62 -0.97 -8.99 5.13
C GLN A 62 -0.80 -8.30 6.49
N ASP A 63 -1.89 -7.86 7.10
CA ASP A 63 -1.87 -7.21 8.40
C ASP A 63 -1.44 -8.17 9.51
N ALA A 64 -1.97 -9.41 9.52
CA ALA A 64 -1.58 -10.45 10.47
C ALA A 64 -0.08 -10.81 10.35
N ALA A 65 0.43 -10.96 9.13
CA ALA A 65 1.84 -11.20 8.86
C ALA A 65 2.71 -10.03 9.37
N SER A 66 2.32 -8.78 9.11
CA SER A 66 3.05 -7.58 9.55
C SER A 66 3.12 -7.45 11.07
N GLN A 67 2.10 -7.93 11.79
CA GLN A 67 2.01 -7.93 13.25
C GLN A 67 2.63 -9.19 13.88
N GLY A 68 3.08 -10.16 13.09
CA GLY A 68 3.62 -11.43 13.56
C GLY A 68 2.57 -12.38 14.14
N ASN A 69 1.29 -12.13 13.90
CA ASN A 69 0.19 -13.01 14.34
C ASN A 69 0.03 -14.19 13.38
N ARG A 70 0.86 -15.21 13.58
CA ARG A 70 0.90 -16.40 12.73
C ARG A 70 -0.39 -17.21 12.73
N TYR A 71 -1.13 -17.19 13.84
CA TYR A 71 -2.38 -17.93 13.96
C TYR A 71 -3.43 -17.36 12.99
N VAL A 72 -3.70 -16.05 13.07
CA VAL A 72 -4.66 -15.38 12.16
C VAL A 72 -4.18 -15.42 10.70
N GLU A 73 -2.88 -15.29 10.46
CA GLU A 73 -2.31 -15.44 9.12
C GLU A 73 -2.61 -16.82 8.53
N ALA A 74 -2.40 -17.89 9.31
CA ALA A 74 -2.66 -19.25 8.89
C ALA A 74 -4.16 -19.51 8.65
N GLU A 75 -5.04 -19.05 9.56
CA GLU A 75 -6.50 -19.19 9.39
C GLU A 75 -6.97 -18.49 8.10
N THR A 76 -6.51 -17.27 7.89
CA THR A 76 -6.91 -16.49 6.70
C THR A 76 -6.36 -17.12 5.40
N LYS A 77 -5.11 -17.62 5.40
CA LYS A 77 -4.54 -18.33 4.25
C LYS A 77 -5.31 -19.61 3.94
N PHE A 78 -5.69 -20.38 4.96
CA PHE A 78 -6.44 -21.61 4.76
C PHE A 78 -7.81 -21.34 4.15
N ALA A 79 -8.54 -20.36 4.72
CA ALA A 79 -9.85 -19.93 4.21
C ALA A 79 -9.77 -19.44 2.77
N LEU A 80 -8.78 -18.62 2.44
CA LEU A 80 -8.56 -18.15 1.05
C LEU A 80 -8.27 -19.32 0.11
N GLY A 81 -7.43 -20.27 0.53
CA GLY A 81 -7.14 -21.47 -0.25
C GLY A 81 -8.37 -22.32 -0.51
N GLU A 82 -9.24 -22.50 0.49
CA GLU A 82 -10.52 -23.19 0.33
C GLU A 82 -11.44 -22.48 -0.67
N GLN A 83 -11.57 -21.16 -0.56
CA GLN A 83 -12.37 -20.35 -1.48
C GLN A 83 -11.88 -20.44 -2.93
N LEU A 84 -10.56 -20.41 -3.14
CA LEU A 84 -9.98 -20.57 -4.47
C LEU A 84 -10.25 -21.98 -5.04
N CYS A 85 -10.11 -23.03 -4.23
CA CYS A 85 -10.45 -24.40 -4.64
C CYS A 85 -11.93 -24.55 -4.99
N GLN A 86 -12.83 -23.94 -4.21
CA GLN A 86 -14.28 -23.95 -4.48
C GLN A 86 -14.62 -23.20 -5.79
N ALA A 87 -13.93 -22.10 -6.07
CA ALA A 87 -14.04 -21.35 -7.33
C ALA A 87 -13.42 -22.08 -8.54
N GLY A 88 -12.84 -23.28 -8.36
CA GLY A 88 -12.21 -24.08 -9.41
C GLY A 88 -10.71 -23.84 -9.61
N ASP A 89 -10.11 -22.84 -8.95
CA ASP A 89 -8.67 -22.57 -9.04
C ASP A 89 -7.88 -23.36 -7.98
N LYS A 90 -7.82 -24.67 -8.19
CA LYS A 90 -7.08 -25.59 -7.32
C LYS A 90 -5.57 -25.34 -7.34
N THR A 91 -5.04 -24.83 -8.47
CA THR A 91 -3.62 -24.55 -8.65
C THR A 91 -3.15 -23.43 -7.71
N ALA A 92 -3.97 -22.40 -7.54
CA ALA A 92 -3.70 -21.35 -6.56
C ALA A 92 -4.11 -21.74 -5.14
N GLY A 93 -5.22 -22.47 -4.97
CA GLY A 93 -5.79 -22.77 -3.65
C GLY A 93 -4.94 -23.70 -2.79
N TYR A 94 -4.49 -24.83 -3.33
CA TYR A 94 -3.69 -25.80 -2.56
C TYR A 94 -2.40 -25.23 -1.93
N PRO A 95 -1.58 -24.41 -2.63
CA PRO A 95 -0.43 -23.78 -2.01
C PRO A 95 -0.77 -22.98 -0.75
N TYR A 96 -1.84 -22.16 -0.79
CA TYR A 96 -2.29 -21.40 0.39
C TYR A 96 -2.67 -22.31 1.56
N MET A 97 -3.41 -23.41 1.30
CA MET A 97 -3.79 -24.37 2.34
C MET A 97 -2.56 -25.05 2.95
N HIS A 98 -1.57 -25.47 2.14
CA HIS A 98 -0.34 -26.09 2.63
C HIS A 98 0.57 -25.12 3.40
N GLU A 99 0.70 -23.87 2.95
CA GLU A 99 1.41 -22.85 3.71
C GLU A 99 0.74 -22.60 5.06
N ALA A 100 -0.59 -22.57 5.10
CA ALA A 100 -1.35 -22.43 6.33
C ALA A 100 -1.10 -23.58 7.33
N VAL A 101 -1.06 -24.83 6.85
CA VAL A 101 -0.69 -26.00 7.67
C VAL A 101 0.73 -25.82 8.24
N GLY A 102 1.68 -25.39 7.41
CA GLY A 102 3.05 -25.13 7.84
C GLY A 102 3.16 -24.04 8.92
N LEU A 103 2.42 -22.94 8.77
CA LEU A 103 2.35 -21.85 9.75
C LEU A 103 1.68 -22.33 11.05
N MET A 104 0.51 -22.98 10.95
CA MET A 104 -0.27 -23.44 12.10
C MET A 104 0.50 -24.47 12.94
N SER A 105 1.28 -25.36 12.31
CA SER A 105 2.12 -26.33 13.02
C SER A 105 3.21 -25.70 13.90
N GLN A 106 3.55 -24.43 13.65
CA GLN A 106 4.54 -23.67 14.42
C GLN A 106 3.90 -22.72 15.44
N CYS A 107 2.56 -22.60 15.46
CA CYS A 107 1.84 -21.77 16.41
C CYS A 107 1.85 -22.38 17.81
N LYS A 108 1.95 -21.51 18.82
CA LYS A 108 1.95 -21.92 20.24
C LYS A 108 0.60 -21.66 20.91
N ASP A 109 -0.37 -21.21 20.16
CA ASP A 109 -1.74 -20.96 20.65
C ASP A 109 -2.37 -22.28 21.10
N SER A 110 -3.17 -22.23 22.16
CA SER A 110 -3.84 -23.41 22.73
C SER A 110 -4.78 -24.10 21.74
N ASP A 111 -5.37 -23.34 20.83
CA ASP A 111 -6.29 -23.85 19.81
C ASP A 111 -5.58 -24.36 18.54
N ALA A 112 -4.30 -24.05 18.36
CA ALA A 112 -3.55 -24.41 17.14
C ALA A 112 -3.58 -25.91 16.82
N PRO A 113 -3.43 -26.86 17.79
CA PRO A 113 -3.52 -28.28 17.47
C PRO A 113 -4.93 -28.70 17.01
N TYR A 114 -5.99 -28.10 17.55
CA TYR A 114 -7.35 -28.35 17.08
C TYR A 114 -7.56 -27.83 15.66
N THR A 115 -7.13 -26.60 15.40
CA THR A 115 -7.22 -25.99 14.06
C THR A 115 -6.39 -26.77 13.03
N LEU A 116 -5.21 -27.26 13.42
CA LEU A 116 -4.39 -28.12 12.56
C LEU A 116 -5.08 -29.45 12.25
N THR A 117 -5.77 -30.07 13.24
CA THR A 117 -6.60 -31.26 13.02
C THR A 117 -7.70 -30.98 11.99
N PHE A 118 -8.37 -29.84 12.12
CA PHE A 118 -9.38 -29.38 11.17
C PHE A 118 -8.81 -29.18 9.77
N TYR A 119 -7.63 -28.60 9.62
CA TYR A 119 -6.99 -28.40 8.31
C TYR A 119 -6.71 -29.72 7.60
N HIS A 120 -6.14 -30.70 8.30
CA HIS A 120 -5.92 -32.03 7.73
C HIS A 120 -7.24 -32.71 7.36
N TYR A 121 -8.28 -32.56 8.18
CA TYR A 121 -9.62 -33.07 7.86
C TYR A 121 -10.18 -32.41 6.58
N ARG A 122 -10.01 -31.10 6.40
CA ARG A 122 -10.47 -30.39 5.19
C ARG A 122 -9.66 -30.80 3.96
N LEU A 123 -8.33 -30.91 4.07
CA LEU A 123 -7.45 -31.40 3.00
C LEU A 123 -7.80 -32.83 2.59
N MET A 124 -8.13 -33.68 3.55
CA MET A 124 -8.64 -35.02 3.29
C MET A 124 -9.91 -35.01 2.42
N LYS A 125 -10.89 -34.16 2.77
CA LYS A 125 -12.12 -34.04 1.99
C LYS A 125 -11.82 -33.52 0.58
N ARG A 126 -10.97 -32.52 0.42
CA ARG A 126 -10.56 -31.99 -0.89
C ARG A 126 -9.87 -33.04 -1.75
N ALA A 127 -8.96 -33.82 -1.17
CA ALA A 127 -8.32 -34.92 -1.89
C ALA A 127 -9.33 -35.98 -2.35
N ALA A 128 -10.35 -36.25 -1.53
CA ALA A 128 -11.43 -37.19 -1.89
C ALA A 128 -12.33 -36.65 -3.03
N GLU A 129 -12.63 -35.35 -3.04
CA GLU A 129 -13.35 -34.66 -4.15
C GLU A 129 -12.56 -34.73 -5.47
N ASP A 130 -11.22 -34.77 -5.37
CA ASP A 130 -10.31 -34.97 -6.51
C ASP A 130 -10.08 -36.45 -6.87
N GLU A 131 -10.77 -37.36 -6.20
CA GLU A 131 -10.58 -38.82 -6.30
C GLU A 131 -9.15 -39.30 -6.00
N ASP A 132 -8.33 -38.43 -5.36
CA ASP A 132 -6.98 -38.78 -4.87
C ASP A 132 -7.08 -39.47 -3.50
N TYR A 133 -7.63 -40.70 -3.52
CA TYR A 133 -7.82 -41.49 -2.30
C TYR A 133 -6.51 -41.82 -1.54
N PRO A 134 -5.36 -42.06 -2.20
CA PRO A 134 -4.09 -42.20 -1.48
C PRO A 134 -3.73 -40.96 -0.64
N ARG A 135 -3.91 -39.76 -1.18
CA ARG A 135 -3.69 -38.52 -0.46
C ARG A 135 -4.74 -38.30 0.63
N ALA A 136 -6.01 -38.58 0.36
CA ALA A 136 -7.07 -38.50 1.36
C ALA A 136 -6.79 -39.40 2.56
N ILE A 137 -6.29 -40.62 2.33
CA ILE A 137 -5.87 -41.58 3.40
C ILE A 137 -4.70 -40.97 4.20
N ALA A 138 -3.71 -40.38 3.53
CA ALA A 138 -2.57 -39.73 4.20
C ALA A 138 -3.02 -38.60 5.13
N GLU A 139 -3.84 -37.69 4.63
CA GLU A 139 -4.38 -36.59 5.41
C GLU A 139 -5.25 -37.04 6.58
N SER A 140 -6.07 -38.08 6.39
CA SER A 140 -6.84 -38.70 7.47
C SER A 140 -5.95 -39.26 8.60
N LYS A 141 -4.78 -39.82 8.27
CA LYS A 141 -3.81 -40.26 9.27
C LYS A 141 -3.17 -39.11 10.02
N LEU A 142 -2.89 -38.01 9.32
CA LEU A 142 -2.39 -36.79 9.96
C LEU A 142 -3.45 -36.18 10.89
N THR A 143 -4.72 -36.17 10.48
CA THR A 143 -5.84 -35.79 11.36
C THR A 143 -5.81 -36.60 12.67
N GLU A 144 -5.69 -37.92 12.59
CA GLU A 144 -5.62 -38.77 13.77
C GLU A 144 -4.33 -38.55 14.58
N GLN A 145 -3.20 -38.35 13.93
CA GLN A 145 -1.92 -38.08 14.60
C GLN A 145 -1.97 -36.82 15.44
N VAL A 146 -2.49 -35.70 14.88
CA VAL A 146 -2.63 -34.45 15.60
C VAL A 146 -3.69 -34.58 16.70
N TRP A 147 -4.82 -35.21 16.40
CA TRP A 147 -5.86 -35.49 17.38
C TRP A 147 -5.33 -36.15 18.67
N ARG A 148 -4.40 -37.11 18.55
CA ARG A 148 -3.78 -37.80 19.70
C ARG A 148 -3.00 -36.87 20.63
N THR A 149 -2.66 -35.66 20.19
CA THR A 149 -1.97 -34.63 21.00
C THR A 149 -2.91 -33.73 21.76
N LEU A 150 -4.23 -33.79 21.49
CA LEU A 150 -5.23 -32.90 22.08
C LEU A 150 -5.62 -33.33 23.48
N SER A 151 -5.75 -32.37 24.39
CA SER A 151 -6.23 -32.61 25.76
C SER A 151 -7.76 -32.70 25.84
N ASP A 152 -8.48 -31.95 25.01
CA ASP A 152 -9.95 -32.01 24.89
C ASP A 152 -10.35 -33.00 23.80
N THR A 153 -10.48 -34.23 24.18
CA THR A 153 -10.84 -35.31 23.28
C THR A 153 -12.29 -35.22 22.81
N ALA A 154 -13.21 -34.67 23.60
CA ALA A 154 -14.63 -34.59 23.26
C ALA A 154 -14.88 -33.63 22.06
N ARG A 155 -14.21 -32.46 22.06
CA ARG A 155 -14.25 -31.53 20.91
C ARG A 155 -13.59 -32.13 19.66
N ALA A 156 -12.52 -32.87 19.88
CA ALA A 156 -11.71 -33.44 18.80
C ALA A 156 -12.34 -34.69 18.15
N GLU A 157 -13.18 -35.47 18.87
CA GLU A 157 -13.92 -36.60 18.32
C GLU A 157 -14.79 -36.21 17.11
N ARG A 158 -15.31 -35.00 17.10
CA ARG A 158 -16.10 -34.43 15.98
C ARG A 158 -15.34 -34.40 14.65
N LEU A 159 -14.01 -34.42 14.67
CA LEU A 159 -13.17 -34.47 13.48
C LEU A 159 -12.63 -35.86 13.21
N LEU A 160 -12.22 -36.60 14.27
CA LEU A 160 -11.61 -37.91 14.12
C LEU A 160 -12.61 -38.93 13.61
N ARG A 161 -13.80 -38.97 14.20
CA ARG A 161 -14.79 -40.00 13.86
C ARG A 161 -15.24 -39.95 12.39
N PRO A 162 -15.59 -38.78 11.82
CA PRO A 162 -15.83 -38.66 10.38
C PRO A 162 -14.60 -39.00 9.54
N ALA A 163 -13.38 -38.65 9.99
CA ALA A 163 -12.15 -38.96 9.27
C ALA A 163 -11.90 -40.47 9.21
N LEU A 164 -12.18 -41.22 10.29
CA LEU A 164 -12.10 -42.68 10.31
C LEU A 164 -13.16 -43.32 9.38
N ALA A 165 -14.39 -42.81 9.41
CA ALA A 165 -15.47 -43.27 8.55
C ALA A 165 -15.11 -43.14 7.07
N LEU A 166 -14.65 -41.95 6.66
CA LEU A 166 -14.21 -41.67 5.29
C LEU A 166 -12.96 -42.47 4.91
N ARG A 167 -11.99 -42.63 5.83
CA ARG A 167 -10.80 -43.46 5.58
C ARG A 167 -11.14 -44.91 5.31
N ALA A 168 -12.12 -45.49 6.03
CA ALA A 168 -12.60 -46.83 5.77
C ALA A 168 -13.15 -46.96 4.33
N TYR A 169 -13.93 -45.95 3.88
CA TYR A 169 -14.40 -45.89 2.50
C TYR A 169 -13.26 -45.74 1.49
N PHE A 170 -12.29 -44.83 1.72
CA PHE A 170 -11.15 -44.63 0.81
C PHE A 170 -10.29 -45.89 0.66
N TYR A 171 -10.14 -46.68 1.72
CA TYR A 171 -9.48 -47.98 1.60
C TYR A 171 -10.22 -48.96 0.70
N LEU A 172 -11.57 -48.92 0.63
CA LEU A 172 -12.32 -49.69 -0.35
C LEU A 172 -12.06 -49.23 -1.77
N LYS A 173 -11.99 -47.91 -1.99
CA LYS A 173 -11.66 -47.31 -3.30
C LYS A 173 -10.24 -47.60 -3.77
N THR A 174 -9.35 -48.03 -2.87
CA THR A 174 -7.96 -48.46 -3.17
C THR A 174 -7.76 -49.93 -3.03
N ASP A 175 -8.81 -50.73 -3.19
CA ASP A 175 -8.84 -52.22 -3.11
C ASP A 175 -8.21 -52.81 -1.83
N SER A 176 -8.20 -52.01 -0.76
CA SER A 176 -7.59 -52.38 0.52
C SER A 176 -8.62 -52.84 1.56
N THR A 177 -9.46 -53.80 1.22
CA THR A 177 -10.60 -54.27 2.04
C THR A 177 -10.25 -54.58 3.48
N ALA A 178 -9.14 -55.31 3.73
CA ALA A 178 -8.72 -55.64 5.09
C ALA A 178 -8.44 -54.40 5.96
N LYS A 179 -7.83 -53.35 5.38
CA LYS A 179 -7.57 -52.08 6.06
C LYS A 179 -8.87 -51.28 6.26
N ALA A 180 -9.79 -51.35 5.32
CA ALA A 180 -11.11 -50.77 5.44
C ALA A 180 -11.89 -51.36 6.63
N ASP A 181 -11.96 -52.67 6.74
CA ASP A 181 -12.65 -53.38 7.82
C ASP A 181 -11.96 -53.13 9.18
N GLU A 182 -10.64 -53.02 9.21
CA GLU A 182 -9.88 -52.65 10.42
C GLU A 182 -10.19 -51.20 10.84
N THR A 183 -10.21 -50.26 9.90
CA THR A 183 -10.56 -48.87 10.18
C THR A 183 -12.00 -48.73 10.66
N TYR A 184 -12.92 -49.51 10.08
CA TYR A 184 -14.31 -49.56 10.55
C TYR A 184 -14.41 -50.08 12.00
N ARG A 185 -13.63 -51.10 12.37
CA ARG A 185 -13.56 -51.58 13.76
C ARG A 185 -13.00 -50.52 14.71
N GLN A 186 -12.01 -49.76 14.29
CA GLN A 186 -11.52 -48.61 15.04
C GLN A 186 -12.62 -47.54 15.20
N TRP A 187 -13.34 -47.19 14.14
CA TRP A 187 -14.46 -46.28 14.17
C TRP A 187 -15.54 -46.70 15.20
N LEU A 188 -15.84 -48.00 15.32
CA LEU A 188 -16.80 -48.50 16.28
C LEU A 188 -16.36 -48.37 17.76
N GLN A 189 -15.08 -48.18 18.03
CA GLN A 189 -14.54 -47.97 19.38
C GLN A 189 -14.76 -46.53 19.88
N HIS A 190 -15.01 -45.62 18.99
CA HIS A 190 -15.29 -44.21 19.31
C HIS A 190 -16.79 -44.07 19.61
N LEU A 191 -17.10 -43.29 20.69
CA LEU A 191 -18.48 -43.07 21.09
C LEU A 191 -19.23 -42.31 19.98
N PRO A 192 -20.52 -42.64 19.74
CA PRO A 192 -21.36 -41.87 18.83
C PRO A 192 -21.49 -40.44 19.33
N CYS A 193 -21.10 -39.50 18.51
CA CYS A 193 -21.27 -38.07 18.78
C CYS A 193 -22.68 -37.62 18.32
N SER A 194 -22.76 -36.94 17.21
CA SER A 194 -24.03 -36.52 16.60
C SER A 194 -24.30 -37.35 15.35
N ILE A 195 -25.55 -37.33 14.88
CA ILE A 195 -25.91 -37.97 13.60
C ILE A 195 -25.14 -37.38 12.42
N VAL A 196 -24.72 -36.10 12.51
CA VAL A 196 -23.92 -35.42 11.48
C VAL A 196 -22.53 -36.04 11.34
N GLU A 197 -21.94 -36.48 12.45
CA GLU A 197 -20.61 -37.14 12.44
C GLU A 197 -20.75 -38.62 12.03
N GLU A 198 -21.86 -39.25 12.40
CA GLU A 198 -22.17 -40.66 12.02
C GLU A 198 -22.46 -40.77 10.52
N TYR A 199 -23.03 -39.77 9.90
CA TYR A 199 -23.43 -39.77 8.49
C TYR A 199 -22.35 -40.29 7.52
N HIS A 200 -21.10 -39.96 7.73
CA HIS A 200 -20.01 -40.30 6.82
C HIS A 200 -19.70 -41.79 6.71
N ILE A 201 -20.14 -42.62 7.67
CA ILE A 201 -19.92 -44.07 7.60
C ILE A 201 -20.80 -44.73 6.53
N ASN A 202 -21.83 -44.03 6.06
CA ASN A 202 -22.75 -44.56 5.03
C ASN A 202 -22.03 -44.94 3.74
N TYR A 203 -20.98 -44.21 3.35
CA TYR A 203 -20.18 -44.54 2.16
C TYR A 203 -19.54 -45.93 2.28
N TYR A 204 -18.95 -46.23 3.44
CA TYR A 204 -18.38 -47.55 3.71
C TYR A 204 -19.46 -48.65 3.75
N LEU A 205 -20.58 -48.39 4.46
CA LEU A 205 -21.67 -49.37 4.58
C LEU A 205 -22.29 -49.68 3.22
N THR A 206 -22.49 -48.69 2.37
CA THR A 206 -23.03 -48.87 1.02
C THR A 206 -22.10 -49.71 0.16
N GLU A 207 -20.81 -49.45 0.14
CA GLU A 207 -19.83 -50.22 -0.63
C GLU A 207 -19.67 -51.68 -0.09
N ARG A 208 -19.97 -51.91 1.20
CA ARG A 208 -19.98 -53.22 1.81
C ARG A 208 -21.32 -53.96 1.64
N GLY A 209 -22.31 -53.39 0.93
CA GLY A 209 -23.64 -53.97 0.72
C GLY A 209 -24.52 -53.97 1.98
N ARG A 210 -24.16 -53.20 3.03
CA ARG A 210 -24.93 -53.09 4.29
C ARG A 210 -26.01 -52.01 4.17
N TYR A 211 -26.86 -52.16 3.16
CA TYR A 211 -27.80 -51.17 2.70
C TYR A 211 -28.80 -50.71 3.76
N GLN A 212 -29.37 -51.66 4.54
CA GLN A 212 -30.35 -51.32 5.57
C GLN A 212 -29.77 -50.46 6.68
N GLU A 213 -28.54 -50.72 7.09
CA GLU A 213 -27.86 -49.94 8.10
C GLU A 213 -27.56 -48.52 7.59
N ALA A 214 -27.12 -48.40 6.34
CA ALA A 214 -26.92 -47.10 5.70
C ALA A 214 -28.23 -46.30 5.60
N LEU A 215 -29.32 -46.94 5.15
CA LEU A 215 -30.64 -46.29 5.06
C LEU A 215 -31.17 -45.80 6.42
N ASP A 216 -30.92 -46.56 7.50
CA ASP A 216 -31.34 -46.18 8.85
C ASP A 216 -30.58 -44.92 9.35
N ILE A 217 -29.30 -44.78 9.01
CA ILE A 217 -28.53 -43.60 9.32
C ILE A 217 -29.02 -42.40 8.48
N TYR A 218 -29.29 -42.58 7.18
CA TYR A 218 -29.83 -41.52 6.33
C TYR A 218 -31.20 -41.03 6.81
N ARG A 219 -32.10 -41.92 7.22
CA ARG A 219 -33.42 -41.54 7.79
C ARG A 219 -33.28 -40.69 9.06
N ARG A 220 -32.35 -41.08 9.95
CA ARG A 220 -32.08 -40.29 11.17
C ARG A 220 -31.46 -38.97 10.84
N TYR A 221 -30.61 -38.89 9.82
CA TYR A 221 -30.04 -37.61 9.33
C TYR A 221 -31.10 -36.69 8.74
N GLU A 222 -31.97 -37.20 7.85
CA GLU A 222 -33.08 -36.42 7.29
C GLU A 222 -34.01 -35.88 8.40
N ALA A 223 -34.38 -36.70 9.39
CA ALA A 223 -35.20 -36.26 10.51
C ALA A 223 -34.53 -35.13 11.31
N TYR A 224 -33.22 -35.24 11.56
CA TYR A 224 -32.45 -34.20 12.23
C TYR A 224 -32.38 -32.89 11.42
N THR A 225 -32.14 -32.95 10.13
CA THR A 225 -32.04 -31.76 9.27
C THR A 225 -33.36 -31.02 9.18
N LEU A 226 -34.47 -31.73 9.03
CA LEU A 226 -35.83 -31.17 9.02
C LEU A 226 -36.18 -30.47 10.34
N GLU A 227 -35.81 -31.06 11.47
CA GLU A 227 -36.05 -30.47 12.80
C GLU A 227 -35.24 -29.19 13.06
N LYS A 228 -33.96 -29.19 12.63
CA LYS A 228 -33.01 -28.12 12.96
C LYS A 228 -32.97 -26.98 11.97
N LYS A 229 -33.05 -27.27 10.68
CA LYS A 229 -32.82 -26.28 9.61
C LYS A 229 -34.10 -25.76 8.97
N GLY A 230 -35.14 -26.59 8.86
CA GLY A 230 -36.42 -26.21 8.27
C GLY A 230 -36.36 -25.85 6.77
N TYR A 231 -35.21 -26.03 6.11
CA TYR A 231 -35.03 -25.79 4.69
C TYR A 231 -34.02 -26.79 4.09
N TRP A 232 -34.08 -27.01 2.79
CA TRP A 232 -33.23 -27.88 2.02
C TRP A 232 -31.80 -27.30 1.90
N SER A 233 -30.80 -28.14 2.05
CA SER A 233 -29.39 -27.78 1.93
C SER A 233 -28.68 -28.68 0.90
N MET A 234 -27.47 -28.29 0.46
CA MET A 234 -26.64 -29.15 -0.41
C MET A 234 -26.37 -30.51 0.21
N ASP A 235 -26.25 -30.59 1.55
CA ASP A 235 -26.08 -31.86 2.26
C ASP A 235 -27.29 -32.80 2.04
N GLU A 236 -28.47 -32.27 1.79
CA GLU A 236 -29.67 -33.02 1.58
C GLU A 236 -29.83 -33.49 0.14
N GLU A 237 -29.39 -32.71 -0.84
CA GLU A 237 -29.24 -33.18 -2.23
C GLU A 237 -28.31 -34.38 -2.26
N GLU A 238 -27.12 -34.29 -1.64
CA GLU A 238 -26.16 -35.37 -1.56
C GLU A 238 -26.73 -36.63 -0.84
N ALA A 239 -27.42 -36.41 0.28
CA ALA A 239 -28.09 -37.50 0.99
C ALA A 239 -29.10 -38.25 0.11
N LYS A 240 -29.96 -37.51 -0.62
CA LYS A 240 -30.96 -38.11 -1.53
C LYS A 240 -30.31 -38.84 -2.69
N LEU A 241 -29.21 -38.34 -3.27
CA LEU A 241 -28.46 -39.06 -4.31
C LEU A 241 -27.84 -40.33 -3.78
N ASN A 242 -27.28 -40.31 -2.59
CA ASN A 242 -26.72 -41.51 -1.96
C ASN A 242 -27.80 -42.53 -1.62
N ILE A 243 -28.96 -42.13 -1.11
CA ILE A 243 -30.10 -43.02 -0.88
C ILE A 243 -30.60 -43.58 -2.22
N ALA A 244 -30.64 -42.76 -3.29
CA ALA A 244 -31.03 -43.26 -4.61
C ALA A 244 -30.03 -44.33 -5.14
N ASP A 245 -28.73 -44.13 -4.97
CA ASP A 245 -27.73 -45.17 -5.32
C ASP A 245 -27.95 -46.49 -4.55
N ILE A 246 -28.24 -46.43 -3.25
CA ILE A 246 -28.55 -47.58 -2.47
C ILE A 246 -29.77 -48.33 -3.04
N HIS A 247 -30.88 -47.63 -3.32
CA HIS A 247 -32.08 -48.23 -3.92
C HIS A 247 -31.78 -48.85 -5.29
N ALA A 248 -30.97 -48.16 -6.13
CA ALA A 248 -30.56 -48.70 -7.43
C ALA A 248 -29.75 -50.02 -7.26
N ARG A 249 -28.80 -50.08 -6.31
CA ARG A 249 -28.04 -51.30 -5.99
C ARG A 249 -28.88 -52.42 -5.41
N MET A 250 -30.00 -52.08 -4.74
CA MET A 250 -30.98 -53.02 -4.26
C MET A 250 -31.97 -53.49 -5.34
N GLY A 251 -31.91 -52.90 -6.54
CA GLY A 251 -32.82 -53.21 -7.67
C GLY A 251 -34.15 -52.46 -7.67
N ASP A 252 -34.33 -51.49 -6.74
CA ASP A 252 -35.51 -50.63 -6.68
C ASP A 252 -35.33 -49.36 -7.55
N SER A 253 -35.35 -49.57 -8.85
CA SER A 253 -35.12 -48.48 -9.81
C SER A 253 -36.22 -47.41 -9.77
N ALA A 254 -37.42 -47.72 -9.33
CA ALA A 254 -38.52 -46.76 -9.25
C ALA A 254 -38.24 -45.70 -8.13
N GLN A 255 -37.85 -46.18 -6.96
CA GLN A 255 -37.49 -45.35 -5.82
C GLN A 255 -36.22 -44.57 -6.10
N ALA A 256 -35.21 -45.20 -6.70
CA ALA A 256 -33.97 -44.57 -7.10
C ALA A 256 -34.25 -43.37 -8.03
N LEU A 257 -35.07 -43.55 -9.07
CA LEU A 257 -35.43 -42.45 -10.03
C LEU A 257 -36.19 -41.33 -9.34
N ARG A 258 -37.11 -41.68 -8.41
CA ARG A 258 -37.84 -40.62 -7.65
C ARG A 258 -36.93 -39.76 -6.85
N LEU A 259 -36.04 -40.36 -6.04
CA LEU A 259 -35.10 -39.64 -5.19
C LEU A 259 -34.11 -38.82 -6.00
N THR A 260 -33.62 -39.36 -7.13
CA THR A 260 -32.74 -38.60 -8.04
C THR A 260 -33.44 -37.35 -8.58
N LYS A 261 -34.74 -37.42 -8.95
CA LYS A 261 -35.52 -36.26 -9.39
C LYS A 261 -35.69 -35.24 -8.26
N GLU A 262 -35.94 -35.68 -7.04
CA GLU A 262 -36.05 -34.82 -5.87
C GLU A 262 -34.74 -34.10 -5.60
N ALA A 263 -33.59 -34.80 -5.68
CA ALA A 263 -32.26 -34.22 -5.52
C ALA A 263 -32.00 -33.14 -6.58
N TYR A 264 -32.28 -33.42 -7.86
CA TYR A 264 -32.11 -32.41 -8.92
C TYR A 264 -33.00 -31.18 -8.72
N ALA A 265 -34.22 -31.33 -8.22
CA ALA A 265 -35.11 -30.20 -7.93
C ALA A 265 -34.52 -29.28 -6.81
N ILE A 266 -33.82 -29.88 -5.84
CA ILE A 266 -33.10 -29.13 -4.82
C ILE A 266 -31.92 -28.39 -5.45
N ASN A 267 -31.13 -29.07 -6.28
CA ASN A 267 -29.99 -28.48 -6.98
C ASN A 267 -30.42 -27.30 -7.85
N ASP A 268 -31.46 -27.48 -8.67
CA ASP A 268 -31.99 -26.41 -9.54
C ASP A 268 -32.37 -25.17 -8.71
N SER A 269 -33.03 -25.37 -7.57
CA SER A 269 -33.41 -24.29 -6.67
C SER A 269 -32.17 -23.56 -6.09
N MET A 270 -31.13 -24.32 -5.69
CA MET A 270 -29.89 -23.79 -5.16
C MET A 270 -29.10 -23.03 -6.26
N GLN A 271 -29.09 -23.56 -7.49
CA GLN A 271 -28.43 -22.88 -8.63
C GLN A 271 -29.08 -21.54 -8.95
N VAL A 272 -30.42 -21.45 -8.89
CA VAL A 272 -31.12 -20.18 -9.05
C VAL A 272 -30.75 -19.19 -7.96
N LEU A 273 -30.72 -19.60 -6.70
CA LEU A 273 -30.31 -18.77 -5.57
C LEU A 273 -28.87 -18.28 -5.72
N LEU A 274 -27.95 -19.17 -6.11
CA LEU A 274 -26.56 -18.85 -6.35
C LEU A 274 -26.40 -17.86 -7.51
N ALA A 275 -27.14 -18.06 -8.62
CA ALA A 275 -27.13 -17.14 -9.76
C ALA A 275 -27.64 -15.75 -9.38
N MET A 276 -28.68 -15.65 -8.54
CA MET A 276 -29.18 -14.38 -8.02
C MET A 276 -28.14 -13.68 -7.12
N SER A 277 -27.47 -14.42 -6.23
CA SER A 277 -26.40 -13.90 -5.38
C SER A 277 -25.23 -13.38 -6.23
N ASN A 278 -24.78 -14.16 -7.21
CA ASN A 278 -23.71 -13.75 -8.12
C ASN A 278 -24.06 -12.50 -8.95
N ALA A 279 -25.32 -12.36 -9.35
CA ALA A 279 -25.78 -11.17 -10.07
C ALA A 279 -25.73 -9.92 -9.17
N GLN A 280 -26.14 -10.05 -7.91
CA GLN A 280 -26.05 -8.96 -6.92
C GLN A 280 -24.59 -8.58 -6.62
N GLU A 281 -23.73 -9.59 -6.46
CA GLU A 281 -22.28 -9.37 -6.29
C GLU A 281 -21.68 -8.62 -7.49
N LEU A 282 -22.02 -9.03 -8.72
CA LEU A 282 -21.56 -8.37 -9.94
C LEU A 282 -22.01 -6.91 -10.01
N GLU A 283 -23.26 -6.64 -9.64
CA GLU A 283 -23.78 -5.26 -9.57
C GLU A 283 -23.05 -4.43 -8.52
N ALA A 284 -22.77 -4.99 -7.33
CA ALA A 284 -22.01 -4.32 -6.29
C ALA A 284 -20.56 -4.02 -6.73
N VAL A 285 -19.91 -4.97 -7.41
CA VAL A 285 -18.57 -4.78 -8.00
C VAL A 285 -18.60 -3.66 -9.04
N TYR A 286 -19.59 -3.66 -9.94
CA TYR A 286 -19.73 -2.60 -10.94
C TYR A 286 -19.95 -1.22 -10.32
N GLN A 287 -20.82 -1.12 -9.30
CA GLN A 287 -21.04 0.13 -8.58
C GLN A 287 -19.77 0.62 -7.84
N ASN A 288 -19.00 -0.29 -7.25
CA ASN A 288 -17.75 0.03 -6.59
C ASN A 288 -16.68 0.49 -7.59
N GLN A 289 -16.59 -0.14 -8.76
CA GLN A 289 -15.72 0.31 -9.84
C GLN A 289 -16.09 1.72 -10.31
N ALA A 290 -17.38 1.97 -10.55
CA ALA A 290 -17.86 3.28 -10.96
C ALA A 290 -17.55 4.37 -9.91
N LYS A 291 -17.73 4.08 -8.61
CA LYS A 291 -17.33 4.98 -7.52
C LYS A 291 -15.81 5.22 -7.49
N THR A 292 -15.00 4.18 -7.70
CA THR A 292 -13.55 4.28 -7.72
C THR A 292 -13.07 5.14 -8.89
N GLU A 293 -13.68 5.00 -10.06
CA GLU A 293 -13.41 5.88 -11.21
C GLU A 293 -13.79 7.33 -10.94
N GLN A 294 -14.95 7.58 -10.31
CA GLN A 294 -15.34 8.93 -9.90
C GLN A 294 -14.35 9.55 -8.92
N ILE A 295 -13.91 8.79 -7.92
CA ILE A 295 -12.90 9.23 -6.96
C ILE A 295 -11.56 9.51 -7.65
N SER A 296 -11.14 8.69 -8.59
CA SER A 296 -9.89 8.89 -9.34
C SER A 296 -9.94 10.14 -10.21
N ARG A 297 -11.08 10.39 -10.90
CA ARG A 297 -11.34 11.63 -11.65
C ARG A 297 -11.32 12.86 -10.74
N LEU A 298 -11.96 12.77 -9.56
CA LEU A 298 -11.97 13.86 -8.59
C LEU A 298 -10.55 14.15 -8.08
N ARG A 299 -9.76 13.13 -7.76
CA ARG A 299 -8.35 13.28 -7.37
C ARG A 299 -7.52 13.97 -8.46
N LEU A 300 -7.75 13.60 -9.73
CA LEU A 300 -7.08 14.25 -10.87
C LEU A 300 -7.44 15.74 -10.93
N TRP A 301 -8.72 16.10 -10.79
CA TRP A 301 -9.15 17.50 -10.80
C TRP A 301 -8.55 18.30 -9.63
N VAL A 302 -8.49 17.70 -8.43
CA VAL A 302 -7.84 18.33 -7.26
C VAL A 302 -6.36 18.56 -7.52
N ALA A 303 -5.65 17.60 -8.13
CA ALA A 303 -4.25 17.76 -8.50
C ALA A 303 -4.05 18.88 -9.53
N VAL A 304 -4.90 18.96 -10.57
CA VAL A 304 -4.85 20.03 -11.57
C VAL A 304 -5.09 21.41 -10.93
N LEU A 305 -6.08 21.53 -10.05
CA LEU A 305 -6.35 22.76 -9.32
C LEU A 305 -5.18 23.17 -8.42
N ALA A 306 -4.54 22.22 -7.75
CA ALA A 306 -3.36 22.48 -6.92
C ALA A 306 -2.18 23.02 -7.75
N VAL A 307 -1.94 22.46 -8.94
CA VAL A 307 -0.92 22.95 -9.87
C VAL A 307 -1.24 24.36 -10.35
N LEU A 308 -2.49 24.62 -10.74
CA LEU A 308 -2.91 25.96 -11.18
C LEU A 308 -2.75 27.00 -10.05
N LEU A 309 -3.08 26.63 -8.82
CA LEU A 309 -2.89 27.49 -7.65
C LEU A 309 -1.40 27.77 -7.41
N ALA A 310 -0.53 26.77 -7.52
CA ALA A 310 0.92 26.96 -7.38
C ALA A 310 1.49 27.89 -8.45
N VAL A 311 1.04 27.76 -9.71
CA VAL A 311 1.41 28.66 -10.82
C VAL A 311 0.92 30.08 -10.54
N PHE A 312 -0.31 30.25 -10.07
CA PHE A 312 -0.86 31.56 -9.72
C PHE A 312 -0.07 32.24 -8.58
N ILE A 313 0.26 31.48 -7.52
CA ILE A 313 1.10 31.95 -6.41
C ILE A 313 2.48 32.37 -6.93
N GLY A 314 3.11 31.53 -7.77
CA GLY A 314 4.39 31.87 -8.41
C GLY A 314 4.35 33.12 -9.22
N PHE A 315 3.28 33.31 -10.02
CA PHE A 315 3.06 34.53 -10.80
C PHE A 315 2.87 35.76 -9.89
N ALA A 316 2.04 35.68 -8.87
CA ALA A 316 1.82 36.75 -7.90
C ALA A 316 3.12 37.12 -7.16
N LEU A 317 3.94 36.13 -6.77
CA LEU A 317 5.26 36.41 -6.18
C LEU A 317 6.21 37.10 -7.14
N THR A 318 6.24 36.71 -8.41
CA THR A 318 7.08 37.39 -9.43
C THR A 318 6.66 38.82 -9.67
N LEU A 319 5.34 39.09 -9.71
CA LEU A 319 4.83 40.44 -9.79
C LEU A 319 5.23 41.28 -8.55
N ARG A 320 5.10 40.70 -7.37
CA ARG A 320 5.48 41.37 -6.12
C ARG A 320 6.98 41.67 -6.07
N ILE A 321 7.83 40.75 -6.49
CA ILE A 321 9.28 40.96 -6.60
C ILE A 321 9.59 42.10 -7.60
N ARG A 322 8.94 42.12 -8.78
CA ARG A 322 9.10 43.17 -9.77
C ARG A 322 8.68 44.52 -9.22
N THR A 323 7.58 44.62 -8.48
CA THR A 323 7.12 45.88 -7.88
C THR A 323 8.05 46.39 -6.77
N VAL A 324 8.57 45.45 -5.94
CA VAL A 324 9.56 45.79 -4.91
C VAL A 324 10.88 46.28 -5.53
N ARG A 325 11.37 45.61 -6.60
CA ARG A 325 12.55 46.07 -7.35
C ARG A 325 12.36 47.47 -7.92
N LYS A 326 11.24 47.70 -8.61
CA LYS A 326 10.93 49.07 -9.15
C LYS A 326 10.86 50.16 -8.06
N ARG A 327 10.40 49.83 -6.84
CA ARG A 327 10.41 50.78 -5.71
C ARG A 327 11.84 51.07 -5.22
N LYS A 328 12.68 50.02 -5.11
CA LYS A 328 14.10 50.19 -4.73
C LYS A 328 14.86 51.03 -5.76
N ASP A 329 14.67 50.76 -7.07
CA ASP A 329 15.29 51.57 -8.14
C ASP A 329 14.92 53.05 -8.06
N LYS A 330 13.65 53.35 -7.77
CA LYS A 330 13.20 54.76 -7.57
C LYS A 330 13.81 55.40 -6.32
N THR A 331 13.98 54.65 -5.24
CA THR A 331 14.58 55.15 -3.99
C THR A 331 16.07 55.45 -4.19
N ILE A 332 16.79 54.57 -4.91
CA ILE A 332 18.21 54.77 -5.24
C ILE A 332 18.40 55.95 -6.19
N ALA A 333 17.55 56.07 -7.20
CA ALA A 333 17.58 57.23 -8.11
C ALA A 333 17.32 58.54 -7.37
N ALA A 334 16.43 58.56 -6.36
CA ALA A 334 16.19 59.74 -5.53
C ALA A 334 17.40 60.11 -4.66
N VAL A 335 18.07 59.12 -4.03
CA VAL A 335 19.30 59.36 -3.22
C VAL A 335 20.44 59.83 -4.09
N VAL A 336 20.62 59.29 -5.30
CA VAL A 336 21.64 59.73 -6.26
C VAL A 336 21.36 61.14 -6.72
N ARG A 337 20.09 61.51 -6.94
CA ARG A 337 19.68 62.81 -7.31
C ARG A 337 19.97 63.90 -6.23
N ASP A 338 19.73 63.50 -4.96
CA ASP A 338 20.03 64.35 -3.80
C ASP A 338 21.56 64.61 -3.65
N MET A 339 22.37 63.58 -3.95
CA MET A 339 23.83 63.61 -3.97
C MET A 339 24.32 64.54 -5.14
N VAL A 340 23.66 64.45 -6.29
CA VAL A 340 23.97 65.30 -7.48
C VAL A 340 23.58 66.82 -7.27
N GLU A 341 22.49 67.10 -6.56
CA GLU A 341 22.06 68.44 -6.24
C GLU A 341 22.96 69.12 -5.21
N SER A 342 23.60 68.32 -4.32
CA SER A 342 24.54 68.88 -3.32
C SER A 342 25.94 69.26 -3.89
N GLU A 343 26.31 68.70 -5.08
CA GLU A 343 27.65 68.95 -5.71
C GLU A 343 27.62 69.58 -7.09
N LYS A 344 26.69 70.49 -7.41
CA LYS A 344 26.75 71.27 -8.65
C LYS A 344 27.90 72.27 -8.63
N PRO A 345 28.99 72.05 -9.38
CA PRO A 345 30.00 73.09 -9.53
C PRO A 345 29.47 74.20 -10.41
N LYS A 346 29.46 75.38 -9.88
CA LYS A 346 29.29 76.64 -10.66
C LYS A 346 30.65 76.88 -11.28
N THR A 347 30.86 76.51 -12.55
CA THR A 347 31.78 77.14 -13.53
C THR A 347 32.13 76.16 -14.65
N GLU A 348 32.39 76.70 -15.83
CA GLU A 348 32.86 76.01 -17.07
C GLU A 348 34.26 75.39 -16.89
N ASP A 349 34.37 74.30 -16.20
CA ASP A 349 35.61 73.53 -16.15
C ASP A 349 35.53 72.29 -17.02
N GLY A 350 36.64 72.01 -17.71
CA GLY A 350 36.77 71.04 -18.76
C GLY A 350 36.45 69.60 -18.37
N MET A 351 36.50 68.72 -19.36
CA MET A 351 36.16 67.23 -19.18
C MET A 351 36.91 66.54 -18.02
N ALA A 352 38.10 67.03 -17.69
CA ALA A 352 38.90 66.52 -16.57
C ALA A 352 38.28 66.79 -15.19
N ALA A 353 37.74 68.05 -15.00
CA ALA A 353 37.07 68.42 -13.74
C ALA A 353 35.76 67.60 -13.52
N ARG A 354 34.98 67.47 -14.60
CA ARG A 354 33.75 66.61 -14.56
C ARG A 354 34.05 65.14 -14.25
N PHE A 355 35.13 64.62 -14.85
CA PHE A 355 35.56 63.27 -14.53
C PHE A 355 36.04 63.15 -13.09
N SER A 356 36.81 64.06 -12.57
CA SER A 356 37.30 64.06 -11.19
C SER A 356 36.15 64.08 -10.16
N SER A 357 35.16 64.95 -10.35
CA SER A 357 33.95 65.01 -9.50
C SER A 357 33.16 63.73 -9.59
N PHE A 358 32.98 63.13 -10.78
CA PHE A 358 32.35 61.88 -11.04
C PHE A 358 33.11 60.72 -10.39
N ASP A 359 34.43 60.63 -10.56
CA ASP A 359 35.26 59.59 -9.97
C ASP A 359 35.23 59.65 -8.44
N THR A 360 35.21 60.84 -7.85
CA THR A 360 35.07 61.02 -6.41
C THR A 360 33.72 60.50 -5.91
N ALA A 361 32.61 60.88 -6.56
CA ALA A 361 31.27 60.43 -6.20
C ALA A 361 31.10 58.91 -6.36
N VAL A 362 31.65 58.32 -7.42
CA VAL A 362 31.64 56.87 -7.66
C VAL A 362 32.43 56.10 -6.57
N ASN A 363 33.58 56.68 -6.13
CA ASN A 363 34.40 56.07 -5.07
C ASN A 363 33.73 56.24 -3.69
N GLN A 364 33.30 57.40 -3.30
CA GLN A 364 32.68 57.66 -2.00
C GLN A 364 31.39 56.86 -1.81
N GLY A 365 30.53 56.81 -2.84
CA GLY A 365 29.31 56.01 -2.82
C GLY A 365 29.50 54.52 -3.06
N ARG A 366 30.72 54.07 -3.36
CA ARG A 366 31.01 52.67 -3.83
C ARG A 366 30.04 52.23 -4.92
N LEU A 367 29.69 53.15 -5.84
CA LEU A 367 28.65 52.89 -6.84
C LEU A 367 29.00 51.75 -7.79
N TYR A 368 30.29 51.46 -7.99
CA TYR A 368 30.77 50.35 -8.79
C TYR A 368 30.46 48.97 -8.19
N ALA A 369 30.26 48.87 -6.87
CA ALA A 369 29.92 47.60 -6.19
C ALA A 369 28.42 47.37 -6.05
N LYS A 370 27.59 48.37 -6.38
CA LYS A 370 26.13 48.27 -6.25
C LYS A 370 25.52 47.72 -7.55
N PRO A 371 24.89 46.55 -7.54
CA PRO A 371 24.32 45.95 -8.76
C PRO A 371 23.15 46.73 -9.34
N GLU A 372 22.52 47.59 -8.55
CA GLU A 372 21.36 48.39 -8.94
C GLU A 372 21.73 49.66 -9.72
N VAL A 373 23.00 50.09 -9.72
CA VAL A 373 23.45 51.29 -10.40
C VAL A 373 23.55 51.04 -11.91
N THR A 374 22.64 51.64 -12.65
CA THR A 374 22.58 51.53 -14.11
C THR A 374 23.47 52.57 -14.80
N ARG A 375 23.74 52.35 -16.12
CA ARG A 375 24.49 53.29 -16.93
C ARG A 375 23.83 54.68 -16.91
N ASP A 376 22.49 54.75 -16.99
CA ASP A 376 21.76 55.99 -17.08
C ASP A 376 21.92 56.85 -15.80
N VAL A 377 21.95 56.19 -14.63
CA VAL A 377 22.25 56.83 -13.35
C VAL A 377 23.66 57.42 -13.32
N LEU A 378 24.65 56.76 -13.89
CA LEU A 378 26.02 57.23 -13.96
C LEU A 378 26.21 58.37 -14.96
N VAL A 379 25.47 58.37 -16.09
CA VAL A 379 25.41 59.46 -17.06
C VAL A 379 24.81 60.70 -16.41
N GLU A 380 23.70 60.54 -15.67
CA GLU A 380 23.05 61.65 -14.93
C GLU A 380 23.99 62.21 -13.83
N LEU A 381 24.70 61.32 -13.10
CA LEU A 381 25.69 61.69 -12.08
C LEU A 381 26.83 62.57 -12.66
N MET A 382 27.30 62.33 -13.90
CA MET A 382 28.31 63.08 -14.56
C MET A 382 27.77 64.38 -15.15
N GLY A 383 26.42 64.58 -15.25
CA GLY A 383 25.74 65.70 -15.76
C GLY A 383 25.98 65.98 -17.27
N THR A 384 25.96 64.89 -18.06
CA THR A 384 26.27 64.93 -19.49
C THR A 384 25.36 64.03 -20.31
N ASP A 385 25.42 64.10 -21.62
CA ASP A 385 24.76 63.06 -22.48
C ASP A 385 25.57 61.76 -22.59
N SER A 386 24.91 60.67 -23.00
CA SER A 386 25.48 59.30 -23.08
C SER A 386 26.69 59.24 -24.01
N THR A 387 26.77 60.06 -25.06
CA THR A 387 27.90 60.05 -26.02
C THR A 387 29.10 60.72 -25.41
N THR A 388 28.91 61.90 -24.85
CA THR A 388 29.92 62.72 -24.15
C THR A 388 30.43 61.93 -22.90
N PHE A 389 29.55 61.32 -22.14
CA PHE A 389 29.90 60.44 -21.03
C PHE A 389 30.89 59.33 -21.44
N SER A 390 30.59 58.60 -22.53
CA SER A 390 31.46 57.53 -23.02
C SER A 390 32.80 58.02 -23.46
N ARG A 391 32.85 59.26 -24.05
CA ARG A 391 34.09 59.91 -24.45
C ARG A 391 34.93 60.32 -23.25
N ILE A 392 34.32 60.96 -22.24
CA ILE A 392 35.00 61.38 -21.00
C ILE A 392 35.58 60.10 -20.27
N ILE A 393 34.80 59.07 -20.10
CA ILE A 393 35.29 57.84 -19.49
C ILE A 393 36.54 57.32 -20.23
N ARG A 394 36.51 57.24 -21.55
CA ARG A 394 37.63 56.73 -22.34
C ARG A 394 38.86 57.60 -22.28
N GLU A 395 38.67 58.89 -22.38
CA GLU A 395 39.79 59.87 -22.46
C GLU A 395 40.41 60.18 -21.10
N GLN A 396 39.59 60.21 -20.03
CA GLN A 396 40.06 60.64 -18.71
C GLN A 396 40.40 59.47 -17.76
N SER A 397 39.78 58.27 -17.93
CA SER A 397 40.06 57.12 -17.05
C SER A 397 41.15 56.21 -17.57
N GLY A 398 41.51 56.32 -18.84
CA GLY A 398 42.43 55.39 -19.50
C GLY A 398 41.80 53.99 -19.73
N CYS A 399 40.48 53.82 -19.52
CA CYS A 399 39.74 52.60 -19.69
C CYS A 399 39.05 52.54 -21.06
N GLN A 400 38.87 51.33 -21.62
CA GLN A 400 38.25 51.19 -22.94
C GLN A 400 36.78 51.63 -22.96
N ASN A 401 36.06 51.40 -21.86
CA ASN A 401 34.65 51.71 -21.71
C ASN A 401 34.23 51.74 -20.23
N LEU A 402 32.97 52.09 -19.96
CA LEU A 402 32.43 52.14 -18.62
C LEU A 402 32.58 50.82 -17.85
N ASN A 403 32.34 49.68 -18.53
CA ASN A 403 32.47 48.34 -17.83
C ASN A 403 33.91 48.07 -17.44
N ASP A 404 34.89 48.44 -18.27
CA ASP A 404 36.31 48.32 -17.90
C ASP A 404 36.65 49.24 -16.73
N TYR A 405 36.18 50.48 -16.73
CA TYR A 405 36.35 51.42 -15.61
C TYR A 405 35.75 50.86 -14.30
N LEU A 406 34.50 50.43 -14.32
CA LEU A 406 33.84 49.87 -13.12
C LEU A 406 34.51 48.57 -12.65
N ASN A 407 34.90 47.73 -13.58
CA ASN A 407 35.60 46.47 -13.26
C ASN A 407 36.95 46.70 -12.60
N ARG A 408 37.75 47.67 -13.06
CA ARG A 408 39.01 48.03 -12.40
C ARG A 408 38.80 48.52 -10.97
N LYS A 409 37.74 49.32 -10.72
CA LYS A 409 37.37 49.78 -9.37
C LYS A 409 36.94 48.58 -8.47
N ARG A 410 36.15 47.67 -9.01
CA ARG A 410 35.74 46.44 -8.32
C ARG A 410 36.94 45.56 -7.94
N ILE A 411 37.91 45.41 -8.86
CA ILE A 411 39.12 44.61 -8.58
C ILE A 411 40.02 45.32 -7.57
N ALA A 412 40.16 46.64 -7.64
CA ALA A 412 40.88 47.36 -6.60
C ALA A 412 40.29 47.20 -5.21
N LEU A 413 38.93 47.21 -5.10
CA LEU A 413 38.25 46.88 -3.85
C LEU A 413 38.51 45.42 -3.44
N ALA A 414 38.46 44.48 -4.40
CA ALA A 414 38.73 43.10 -4.11
C ALA A 414 40.13 42.83 -3.53
N CYS A 415 41.14 43.51 -4.10
CA CYS A 415 42.52 43.46 -3.56
C CYS A 415 42.62 43.98 -2.12
N GLN A 416 41.90 45.09 -1.84
CA GLN A 416 41.82 45.63 -0.48
C GLN A 416 41.14 44.69 0.50
N LEU A 417 39.98 44.10 0.10
CA LEU A 417 39.25 43.11 0.93
C LEU A 417 40.09 41.84 1.19
N MET A 418 40.81 41.39 0.18
CA MET A 418 41.72 40.22 0.34
C MET A 418 42.86 40.49 1.35
N GLN A 419 43.37 41.69 1.40
CA GLN A 419 44.40 42.12 2.39
C GLN A 419 43.80 42.26 3.79
N GLN A 420 42.61 42.85 3.90
CA GLN A 420 41.93 43.07 5.18
C GLN A 420 41.33 41.83 5.79
N HIS A 421 40.88 40.87 4.94
CA HIS A 421 40.16 39.70 5.33
C HIS A 421 40.74 38.44 4.65
N PRO A 422 41.96 37.97 4.99
CA PRO A 422 42.62 36.85 4.30
C PRO A 422 41.89 35.52 4.43
N ASN A 423 40.93 35.42 5.34
CA ASN A 423 40.11 34.21 5.58
C ASN A 423 38.81 34.18 4.81
N TRP A 424 38.46 35.26 4.08
CA TRP A 424 37.23 35.26 3.29
C TRP A 424 37.37 34.39 2.05
N THR A 425 36.25 33.80 1.65
CA THR A 425 36.21 32.99 0.42
C THR A 425 36.23 33.91 -0.81
N VAL A 426 36.79 33.44 -1.91
CA VAL A 426 36.78 34.12 -3.19
C VAL A 426 35.34 34.48 -3.62
N GLU A 427 34.37 33.67 -3.29
CA GLU A 427 32.95 33.90 -3.56
C GLU A 427 32.39 35.10 -2.78
N THR A 428 32.68 35.17 -1.49
CA THR A 428 32.25 36.30 -0.63
C THR A 428 32.83 37.60 -1.14
N ILE A 429 34.15 37.61 -1.46
CA ILE A 429 34.82 38.80 -1.99
C ILE A 429 34.22 39.23 -3.33
N ALA A 430 33.94 38.30 -4.25
CA ALA A 430 33.32 38.58 -5.54
C ALA A 430 31.93 39.23 -5.38
N GLN A 431 31.13 38.75 -4.45
CA GLN A 431 29.80 39.28 -4.15
C GLN A 431 29.88 40.68 -3.58
N ASP A 432 30.74 40.95 -2.60
CA ASP A 432 30.93 42.24 -1.96
C ASP A 432 31.48 43.29 -2.92
N CYS A 433 32.26 42.87 -3.92
CA CYS A 433 32.73 43.74 -5.00
C CYS A 433 31.71 43.96 -6.11
N GLY A 434 30.49 43.40 -6.01
CA GLY A 434 29.40 43.62 -6.96
C GLY A 434 29.46 42.78 -8.23
N PHE A 435 30.15 41.62 -8.21
CA PHE A 435 30.11 40.66 -9.29
C PHE A 435 28.95 39.67 -9.09
N GLN A 436 28.18 39.46 -10.13
CA GLN A 436 27.04 38.50 -10.08
C GLN A 436 27.44 37.04 -10.07
N THR A 437 28.63 36.72 -10.61
CA THR A 437 29.16 35.34 -10.64
C THR A 437 30.66 35.30 -10.39
N VAL A 438 31.11 34.28 -9.67
CA VAL A 438 32.51 34.02 -9.41
C VAL A 438 33.30 33.79 -10.71
N ARG A 439 32.68 33.23 -11.73
CA ARG A 439 33.32 33.03 -13.04
C ARG A 439 33.69 34.34 -13.71
N THR A 440 32.81 35.31 -13.68
CA THR A 440 33.09 36.67 -14.23
C THR A 440 34.16 37.38 -13.40
N PHE A 441 34.08 37.27 -12.08
CA PHE A 441 35.08 37.83 -11.19
C PHE A 441 36.48 37.28 -11.48
N ASN A 442 36.66 35.94 -11.50
CA ASN A 442 37.95 35.33 -11.75
C ASN A 442 38.56 35.73 -13.08
N ARG A 443 37.74 35.80 -14.15
CA ARG A 443 38.20 36.25 -15.46
C ARG A 443 38.67 37.71 -15.43
N VAL A 444 37.88 38.60 -14.83
CA VAL A 444 38.20 40.04 -14.77
C VAL A 444 39.40 40.28 -13.85
N PHE A 445 39.45 39.57 -12.72
CA PHE A 445 40.56 39.69 -11.78
C PHE A 445 41.89 39.32 -12.46
N LYS A 446 41.92 38.17 -13.17
CA LYS A 446 43.11 37.78 -13.92
C LYS A 446 43.48 38.78 -15.04
N THR A 447 42.50 39.37 -15.70
CA THR A 447 42.77 40.34 -16.74
C THR A 447 43.34 41.65 -16.20
N VAL A 448 42.99 42.08 -14.96
CA VAL A 448 43.41 43.36 -14.37
C VAL A 448 44.71 43.20 -13.57
N THR A 449 44.95 42.03 -12.94
CA THR A 449 46.07 41.78 -12.02
C THR A 449 47.13 40.83 -12.57
N ASP A 450 46.88 40.20 -13.73
CA ASP A 450 47.68 39.12 -14.34
C ASP A 450 47.81 37.85 -13.48
N MET A 451 47.07 37.79 -12.35
CA MET A 451 47.04 36.65 -11.43
C MET A 451 45.59 36.18 -11.21
N THR A 452 45.46 34.88 -10.86
CA THR A 452 44.16 34.46 -10.36
C THR A 452 43.94 34.93 -8.91
N PRO A 453 42.69 35.07 -8.44
CA PRO A 453 42.41 35.46 -7.05
C PRO A 453 43.10 34.56 -6.02
N THR A 454 43.19 33.27 -6.28
CA THR A 454 43.90 32.31 -5.41
C THR A 454 45.42 32.60 -5.39
N GLN A 455 46.02 32.79 -6.58
CA GLN A 455 47.44 33.12 -6.67
C GLN A 455 47.79 34.43 -5.94
N TYR A 456 46.90 35.42 -6.03
CA TYR A 456 47.02 36.68 -5.34
C TYR A 456 46.98 36.52 -3.81
N LEU A 457 46.01 35.75 -3.29
CA LEU A 457 45.92 35.41 -1.85
C LEU A 457 47.16 34.66 -1.37
N ASP A 458 47.66 33.71 -2.16
CA ASP A 458 48.89 32.96 -1.81
C ASP A 458 50.13 33.85 -1.80
N SER A 459 50.18 34.87 -2.67
CA SER A 459 51.29 35.84 -2.67
C SER A 459 51.26 36.74 -1.43
N LEU A 460 50.05 37.10 -0.96
CA LEU A 460 49.91 37.88 0.30
C LEU A 460 50.40 37.08 1.52
N LYS A 461 50.00 35.81 1.62
CA LYS A 461 50.45 34.91 2.71
C LYS A 461 51.97 34.71 2.74
N LYS A 462 52.61 34.66 1.56
CA LYS A 462 54.07 34.56 1.47
C LYS A 462 54.80 35.80 1.87
N SER A 463 54.25 37.00 1.62
CA SER A 463 54.81 38.27 2.01
C SER A 463 54.76 38.52 3.52
N GLU A 464 53.73 38.00 4.20
CA GLU A 464 53.63 38.06 5.68
C GLU A 464 54.62 37.13 6.38
N SER A 465 54.94 35.96 5.79
CA SER A 465 55.88 34.96 6.35
C SER A 465 57.35 35.34 6.15
N THR A 466 57.67 36.42 5.44
CA THR A 466 59.05 36.92 5.21
C THR A 466 59.36 38.20 6.01
N SER A 467 58.44 38.67 6.84
CA SER A 467 58.57 39.90 7.65
C SER A 467 58.69 39.64 9.16
N ASP A 468 58.86 38.37 9.58
CA ASP A 468 59.18 37.96 10.96
C ASP A 468 60.66 37.58 11.11
#